data_50321fb6e4b63e9c39b07e7143caf8f4
#
_entry.id   50321fb6e4b63e9c39b07e7143caf8f4
#
_cell.length_a   1.000
_cell.length_b   1.000
_cell.length_c   1.000
_cell.angle_alpha   90.00
_cell.angle_beta   90.00
_cell.angle_gamma   90.00
#
_symmetry.space_group_name_H-M   'P 1'
#
loop_
_entity.id
_entity.type
_entity.pdbx_description
1 polymer ?
#
loop_
_entity_poly.entity_id
_entity_poly.type
_entity_poly.pdbx_seq_one_letter_code
_entity_poly.pdbx_strand_id
1 'polypeptide(L)'
;MKPNQCTSAQFVLLGFSEQGHVQVVLFVVLLVLHVITLLGNAGLLVLISLLAQLHTPMYFFLSSQSFLELCYSSCITPRLLRALLHEDKAISHTECLMQFYFYVAFATTECCLLAAMAYDRCVAVCHPWICACLVAGFCLVGVTNAALHTGLALRLSFCGPIDHFYCEGPPLFTLSCLDPVPNELGTFLTAGFSLAATILAILLSYALILAATWLPSSWPSSSLMPSAFSTCASHLAAVALFHGSLVSMYCWRSSSRSQQPDNVASVFYTMVTPMLNPFICSLRNQEVKAGLWRLMGRKHSAEK
;
A
#
# COMPACT_ATOMS: atom_id res chain seq x y z
N MET A 1 38.47 -10.96 5.33
CA MET A 1 37.33 -10.59 6.19
C MET A 1 37.27 -11.62 7.31
N LYS A 2 37.21 -11.19 8.58
CA LYS A 2 37.24 -12.11 9.74
C LYS A 2 35.85 -12.78 9.90
N PRO A 3 35.77 -14.11 10.00
CA PRO A 3 34.51 -14.86 10.04
C PRO A 3 33.70 -14.76 11.35
N ASN A 4 34.08 -13.93 12.31
CA ASN A 4 33.53 -13.94 13.68
C ASN A 4 32.63 -12.74 14.02
N GLN A 5 32.12 -11.97 13.03
CA GLN A 5 31.23 -10.84 13.29
C GLN A 5 29.82 -11.01 12.68
N CYS A 6 29.43 -12.18 12.23
CA CYS A 6 28.18 -12.46 11.51
C CYS A 6 26.97 -12.81 12.38
N THR A 7 26.91 -12.40 13.62
CA THR A 7 25.72 -12.56 14.47
C THR A 7 25.48 -11.28 15.28
N SER A 8 25.30 -10.16 14.58
CA SER A 8 24.71 -9.01 15.26
C SER A 8 23.22 -9.29 15.44
N ALA A 9 22.78 -9.44 16.68
CA ALA A 9 21.38 -9.61 17.04
C ALA A 9 20.55 -8.34 16.78
N GLN A 10 21.19 -7.27 16.30
CA GLN A 10 20.57 -5.96 16.09
C GLN A 10 21.09 -5.33 14.80
N PHE A 11 20.18 -4.69 14.08
CA PHE A 11 20.46 -3.84 12.92
C PHE A 11 20.37 -2.38 13.33
N VAL A 12 21.09 -1.50 12.62
CA VAL A 12 20.99 -0.05 12.78
C VAL A 12 20.42 0.54 11.49
N LEU A 13 19.32 1.26 11.60
CA LEU A 13 18.65 1.94 10.48
C LEU A 13 19.34 3.30 10.24
N LEU A 14 20.09 3.44 9.15
CA LEU A 14 20.91 4.63 8.86
C LEU A 14 20.24 5.64 7.90
N GLY A 15 19.06 5.35 7.36
CA GLY A 15 18.42 6.07 6.25
C GLY A 15 18.13 7.57 6.45
N PHE A 16 18.52 8.18 7.59
CA PHE A 16 18.27 9.60 7.87
C PHE A 16 19.55 10.42 7.95
N SER A 17 19.48 11.65 7.43
CA SER A 17 20.54 12.66 7.59
C SER A 17 20.89 12.87 9.07
N GLU A 18 22.16 13.01 9.40
CA GLU A 18 22.64 13.33 10.75
C GLU A 18 22.36 14.79 11.16
N GLN A 19 21.85 15.61 10.24
CA GLN A 19 21.52 17.01 10.53
C GLN A 19 20.24 17.11 11.36
N GLY A 20 20.34 17.51 12.61
CA GLY A 20 19.22 17.58 13.57
C GLY A 20 18.00 18.35 13.08
N HIS A 21 18.18 19.46 12.34
CA HIS A 21 17.08 20.21 11.76
C HIS A 21 16.29 19.40 10.73
N VAL A 22 16.96 18.62 9.89
CA VAL A 22 16.32 17.77 8.87
C VAL A 22 15.53 16.65 9.54
N GLN A 23 16.05 16.08 10.62
CA GLN A 23 15.35 15.02 11.38
C GLN A 23 14.05 15.54 12.01
N VAL A 24 14.07 16.75 12.61
CA VAL A 24 12.86 17.37 13.21
C VAL A 24 11.82 17.67 12.13
N VAL A 25 12.23 18.22 10.99
CA VAL A 25 11.30 18.49 9.88
C VAL A 25 10.69 17.20 9.35
N LEU A 26 11.51 16.17 9.13
CA LEU A 26 11.04 14.85 8.69
C LEU A 26 10.08 14.23 9.72
N PHE A 27 10.40 14.30 11.00
CA PHE A 27 9.52 13.82 12.07
C PHE A 27 8.14 14.48 12.01
N VAL A 28 8.08 15.80 11.92
CA VAL A 28 6.82 16.54 11.86
C VAL A 28 6.04 16.19 10.61
N VAL A 29 6.69 16.15 9.44
CA VAL A 29 6.05 15.80 8.17
C VAL A 29 5.49 14.39 8.23
N LEU A 30 6.28 13.40 8.65
CA LEU A 30 5.85 12.00 8.72
C LEU A 30 4.74 11.79 9.77
N LEU A 31 4.80 12.49 10.89
CA LEU A 31 3.74 12.47 11.91
C LEU A 31 2.43 13.02 11.35
N VAL A 32 2.47 14.15 10.65
CA VAL A 32 1.28 14.76 10.01
C VAL A 32 0.70 13.81 8.95
N LEU A 33 1.53 13.24 8.08
CA LEU A 33 1.10 12.26 7.09
C LEU A 33 0.44 11.04 7.75
N HIS A 34 1.04 10.52 8.82
CA HIS A 34 0.49 9.39 9.57
C HIS A 34 -0.88 9.70 10.18
N VAL A 35 -1.01 10.85 10.85
CA VAL A 35 -2.30 11.28 11.43
C VAL A 35 -3.37 11.43 10.36
N ILE A 36 -3.03 12.03 9.21
CA ILE A 36 -3.97 12.18 8.09
C ILE A 36 -4.37 10.78 7.55
N THR A 37 -3.42 9.86 7.42
CA THR A 37 -3.68 8.48 7.00
C THR A 37 -4.65 7.78 7.96
N LEU A 38 -4.40 7.85 9.26
CA LEU A 38 -5.26 7.23 10.27
C LEU A 38 -6.66 7.83 10.25
N LEU A 39 -6.77 9.16 10.28
CA LEU A 39 -8.07 9.85 10.31
C LEU A 39 -8.85 9.65 9.00
N GLY A 40 -8.19 9.70 7.86
CA GLY A 40 -8.80 9.52 6.54
C GLY A 40 -9.37 8.11 6.36
N ASN A 41 -8.56 7.09 6.62
CA ASN A 41 -8.97 5.70 6.46
C ASN A 41 -9.98 5.27 7.54
N ALA A 42 -9.79 5.61 8.80
CA ALA A 42 -10.76 5.33 9.86
C ALA A 42 -12.09 6.07 9.62
N GLY A 43 -12.03 7.34 9.20
CA GLY A 43 -13.21 8.12 8.84
C GLY A 43 -14.00 7.49 7.69
N LEU A 44 -13.31 6.97 6.67
CA LEU A 44 -13.94 6.28 5.55
C LEU A 44 -14.59 4.96 5.99
N LEU A 45 -13.94 4.16 6.83
CA LEU A 45 -14.53 2.95 7.41
C LEU A 45 -15.82 3.25 8.19
N VAL A 46 -15.78 4.27 9.05
CA VAL A 46 -16.95 4.69 9.83
C VAL A 46 -18.06 5.19 8.90
N LEU A 47 -17.73 5.98 7.89
CA LEU A 47 -18.71 6.50 6.94
C LEU A 47 -19.41 5.37 6.16
N ILE A 48 -18.66 4.40 5.66
CA ILE A 48 -19.21 3.25 4.94
C ILE A 48 -20.08 2.39 5.86
N SER A 49 -19.68 2.19 7.12
CA SER A 49 -20.45 1.38 8.07
C SER A 49 -21.78 2.04 8.49
N LEU A 50 -21.82 3.37 8.57
CA LEU A 50 -23.01 4.11 9.00
C LEU A 50 -24.03 4.36 7.88
N LEU A 51 -23.61 4.37 6.63
CA LEU A 51 -24.45 4.72 5.50
C LEU A 51 -24.83 3.50 4.67
N ALA A 52 -26.07 3.01 4.85
CA ALA A 52 -26.60 1.85 4.10
C ALA A 52 -26.51 2.01 2.57
N GLN A 53 -26.50 3.25 2.06
CA GLN A 53 -26.35 3.55 0.63
C GLN A 53 -24.96 3.17 0.10
N LEU A 54 -23.94 3.10 0.99
CA LEU A 54 -22.57 2.72 0.65
C LEU A 54 -22.32 1.22 0.83
N HIS A 55 -23.33 0.41 1.11
CA HIS A 55 -23.20 -1.05 1.23
C HIS A 55 -23.25 -1.73 -0.14
N THR A 56 -22.36 -1.34 -1.06
CA THR A 56 -22.17 -1.97 -2.37
C THR A 56 -20.83 -2.68 -2.44
N PRO A 57 -20.62 -3.60 -3.40
CA PRO A 57 -19.36 -4.32 -3.60
C PRO A 57 -18.15 -3.39 -3.69
N MET A 58 -18.26 -2.30 -4.42
CA MET A 58 -17.20 -1.31 -4.57
C MET A 58 -16.75 -0.73 -3.22
N TYR A 59 -17.71 -0.35 -2.35
CA TYR A 59 -17.37 0.21 -1.03
C TYR A 59 -16.88 -0.86 -0.04
N PHE A 60 -17.27 -2.12 -0.25
CA PHE A 60 -16.71 -3.23 0.51
C PHE A 60 -15.21 -3.41 0.22
N PHE A 61 -14.79 -3.39 -1.05
CA PHE A 61 -13.37 -3.41 -1.40
C PHE A 61 -12.63 -2.15 -0.91
N LEU A 62 -13.26 -0.98 -1.01
CA LEU A 62 -12.68 0.27 -0.52
C LEU A 62 -12.50 0.26 1.01
N SER A 63 -13.46 -0.28 1.77
CA SER A 63 -13.31 -0.45 3.22
C SER A 63 -12.22 -1.45 3.57
N SER A 64 -12.12 -2.55 2.83
CA SER A 64 -11.04 -3.53 3.00
C SER A 64 -9.68 -2.91 2.75
N GLN A 65 -9.54 -2.10 1.71
CA GLN A 65 -8.32 -1.34 1.43
C GLN A 65 -8.00 -0.35 2.54
N SER A 66 -8.98 0.45 3.01
CA SER A 66 -8.76 1.38 4.11
C SER A 66 -8.33 0.68 5.40
N PHE A 67 -8.86 -0.50 5.68
CA PHE A 67 -8.41 -1.31 6.81
C PHE A 67 -6.96 -1.78 6.65
N LEU A 68 -6.57 -2.24 5.46
CA LEU A 68 -5.19 -2.61 5.16
C LEU A 68 -4.23 -1.42 5.33
N GLU A 69 -4.61 -0.23 4.86
CA GLU A 69 -3.81 0.98 4.98
C GLU A 69 -3.60 1.40 6.44
N LEU A 70 -4.62 1.24 7.29
CA LEU A 70 -4.46 1.45 8.74
C LEU A 70 -3.46 0.47 9.34
N CYS A 71 -3.56 -0.82 9.01
CA CYS A 71 -2.64 -1.84 9.50
C CYS A 71 -1.23 -1.58 8.98
N TYR A 72 -1.07 -1.32 7.69
CA TYR A 72 0.20 -1.06 7.03
C TYR A 72 0.92 0.15 7.64
N SER A 73 0.25 1.28 7.72
CA SER A 73 0.79 2.51 8.31
C SER A 73 1.15 2.34 9.78
N SER A 74 0.33 1.59 10.55
CA SER A 74 0.58 1.32 11.96
C SER A 74 1.76 0.38 12.21
N CYS A 75 2.11 -0.49 11.26
CA CYS A 75 3.27 -1.37 11.36
C CYS A 75 4.60 -0.65 11.08
N ILE A 76 4.60 0.35 10.20
CA ILE A 76 5.85 0.98 9.72
C ILE A 76 6.12 2.29 10.43
N THR A 77 5.13 3.20 10.45
CA THR A 77 5.34 4.60 10.84
C THR A 77 5.75 4.81 12.29
N PRO A 78 5.20 4.14 13.32
CA PRO A 78 5.59 4.39 14.70
C PRO A 78 7.07 4.07 14.95
N ARG A 79 7.59 3.04 14.30
CA ARG A 79 9.00 2.68 14.39
C ARG A 79 9.88 3.72 13.71
N LEU A 80 9.47 4.18 12.54
CA LEU A 80 10.13 5.22 11.77
C LEU A 80 10.22 6.53 12.56
N LEU A 81 9.11 6.96 13.17
CA LEU A 81 9.06 8.15 14.02
C LEU A 81 9.96 8.01 15.25
N ARG A 82 9.99 6.84 15.87
CA ARG A 82 10.89 6.56 16.99
C ARG A 82 12.36 6.68 16.60
N ALA A 83 12.74 6.14 15.43
CA ALA A 83 14.11 6.19 14.92
C ALA A 83 14.59 7.62 14.61
N LEU A 84 13.66 8.57 14.38
CA LEU A 84 13.97 10.00 14.20
C LEU A 84 14.18 10.74 15.51
N LEU A 85 13.52 10.30 16.60
CA LEU A 85 13.58 11.01 17.91
C LEU A 85 14.72 10.49 18.80
N HIS A 86 15.12 9.25 18.64
CA HIS A 86 16.11 8.61 19.50
C HIS A 86 17.41 8.37 18.74
N GLU A 87 18.54 8.52 19.45
CA GLU A 87 19.87 8.19 18.92
C GLU A 87 20.02 6.68 18.71
N ASP A 88 19.31 5.88 19.51
CA ASP A 88 19.27 4.43 19.35
C ASP A 88 18.36 4.03 18.17
N LYS A 89 19.00 3.89 17.01
CA LYS A 89 18.38 3.44 15.76
C LYS A 89 18.39 1.92 15.61
N ALA A 90 18.70 1.18 16.69
CA ALA A 90 18.78 -0.26 16.66
C ALA A 90 17.39 -0.90 16.53
N ILE A 91 17.31 -1.93 15.70
CA ILE A 91 16.14 -2.82 15.55
C ILE A 91 16.60 -4.26 15.73
N SER A 92 15.83 -5.05 16.47
CA SER A 92 16.12 -6.47 16.60
C SER A 92 15.87 -7.21 15.28
N HIS A 93 16.57 -8.31 15.07
CA HIS A 93 16.38 -9.17 13.90
C HIS A 93 14.92 -9.63 13.75
N THR A 94 14.29 -10.02 14.87
CA THR A 94 12.90 -10.48 14.90
C THR A 94 11.93 -9.36 14.53
N GLU A 95 12.09 -8.14 15.08
CA GLU A 95 11.26 -6.99 14.73
C GLU A 95 11.40 -6.64 13.25
N CYS A 96 12.61 -6.69 12.70
CA CYS A 96 12.88 -6.44 11.30
C CYS A 96 12.16 -7.46 10.40
N LEU A 97 12.28 -8.75 10.68
CA LEU A 97 11.60 -9.79 9.91
C LEU A 97 10.08 -9.73 10.05
N MET A 98 9.56 -9.37 11.22
CA MET A 98 8.12 -9.14 11.39
C MET A 98 7.62 -7.95 10.57
N GLN A 99 8.37 -6.85 10.56
CA GLN A 99 8.05 -5.69 9.73
C GLN A 99 8.07 -6.06 8.24
N PHE A 100 9.08 -6.79 7.80
CA PHE A 100 9.19 -7.30 6.42
C PHE A 100 8.02 -8.23 6.07
N TYR A 101 7.63 -9.14 6.96
CA TYR A 101 6.49 -10.04 6.77
C TYR A 101 5.20 -9.26 6.51
N PHE A 102 4.85 -8.32 7.40
CA PHE A 102 3.63 -7.53 7.26
C PHE A 102 3.67 -6.62 6.03
N TYR A 103 4.84 -6.04 5.73
CA TYR A 103 5.05 -5.28 4.51
C TYR A 103 4.68 -6.09 3.26
N VAL A 104 5.24 -7.29 3.10
CA VAL A 104 4.97 -8.16 1.93
C VAL A 104 3.52 -8.61 1.90
N ALA A 105 2.94 -8.98 3.05
CA ALA A 105 1.55 -9.44 3.14
C ALA A 105 0.57 -8.35 2.69
N PHE A 106 0.71 -7.14 3.21
CA PHE A 106 -0.19 -6.04 2.89
C PHE A 106 0.00 -5.54 1.47
N ALA A 107 1.23 -5.36 1.00
CA ALA A 107 1.51 -4.94 -0.37
C ALA A 107 0.94 -5.92 -1.41
N THR A 108 1.10 -7.23 -1.19
CA THR A 108 0.54 -8.26 -2.09
C THR A 108 -0.99 -8.22 -2.09
N THR A 109 -1.61 -8.11 -0.90
CA THR A 109 -3.07 -8.02 -0.78
C THR A 109 -3.62 -6.77 -1.46
N GLU A 110 -2.94 -5.64 -1.32
CA GLU A 110 -3.34 -4.37 -1.94
C GLU A 110 -3.29 -4.44 -3.48
N CYS A 111 -2.25 -5.04 -4.06
CA CYS A 111 -2.20 -5.32 -5.50
C CYS A 111 -3.46 -6.06 -5.99
N CYS A 112 -3.84 -7.11 -5.29
CA CYS A 112 -5.01 -7.92 -5.65
C CYS A 112 -6.32 -7.16 -5.47
N LEU A 113 -6.46 -6.34 -4.40
CA LEU A 113 -7.63 -5.52 -4.18
C LEU A 113 -7.83 -4.46 -5.27
N LEU A 114 -6.77 -3.80 -5.69
CA LEU A 114 -6.83 -2.83 -6.78
C LEU A 114 -7.29 -3.48 -8.10
N ALA A 115 -6.81 -4.68 -8.40
CA ALA A 115 -7.27 -5.43 -9.57
C ALA A 115 -8.75 -5.85 -9.45
N ALA A 116 -9.19 -6.30 -8.26
CA ALA A 116 -10.59 -6.64 -8.00
C ALA A 116 -11.52 -5.43 -8.12
N MET A 117 -11.10 -4.26 -7.65
CA MET A 117 -11.84 -3.02 -7.81
C MET A 117 -11.98 -2.60 -9.28
N ALA A 118 -10.98 -2.82 -10.12
CA ALA A 118 -11.07 -2.60 -11.55
C ALA A 118 -12.07 -3.56 -12.21
N TYR A 119 -12.03 -4.83 -11.83
CA TYR A 119 -12.96 -5.85 -12.31
C TYR A 119 -14.40 -5.58 -11.90
N ASP A 120 -14.64 -5.22 -10.64
CA ASP A 120 -15.97 -4.86 -10.11
C ASP A 120 -16.60 -3.70 -10.90
N ARG A 121 -15.80 -2.70 -11.27
CA ARG A 121 -16.26 -1.59 -12.13
C ARG A 121 -16.66 -2.04 -13.54
N CYS A 122 -16.01 -3.07 -14.07
CA CYS A 122 -16.31 -3.63 -15.38
C CYS A 122 -17.63 -4.41 -15.40
N VAL A 123 -17.88 -5.22 -14.36
CA VAL A 123 -18.97 -6.22 -14.35
C VAL A 123 -20.21 -5.73 -13.58
N ALA A 124 -20.07 -4.76 -12.69
CA ALA A 124 -21.12 -4.16 -11.83
C ALA A 124 -22.04 -5.17 -11.11
N VAL A 125 -21.59 -6.41 -10.87
CA VAL A 125 -22.42 -7.54 -10.40
C VAL A 125 -21.66 -8.46 -9.45
N CYS A 126 -20.98 -7.94 -8.43
CA CYS A 126 -20.46 -8.83 -7.41
C CYS A 126 -21.48 -9.01 -6.26
N HIS A 127 -21.88 -10.25 -6.01
CA HIS A 127 -22.66 -10.56 -4.82
C HIS A 127 -21.78 -10.36 -3.57
N PRO A 128 -22.27 -9.78 -2.45
CA PRO A 128 -21.48 -9.49 -1.24
C PRO A 128 -20.66 -10.69 -0.72
N TRP A 129 -21.20 -11.89 -0.82
CA TRP A 129 -20.51 -13.12 -0.44
C TRP A 129 -19.26 -13.37 -1.30
N ILE A 130 -19.36 -13.14 -2.60
CA ILE A 130 -18.23 -13.31 -3.53
C ILE A 130 -17.12 -12.30 -3.19
N CYS A 131 -17.48 -11.05 -2.89
CA CYS A 131 -16.52 -10.03 -2.48
C CYS A 131 -15.78 -10.43 -1.20
N ALA A 132 -16.48 -10.97 -0.20
CA ALA A 132 -15.87 -11.44 1.04
C ALA A 132 -14.90 -12.61 0.78
N CYS A 133 -15.28 -13.57 -0.06
CA CYS A 133 -14.42 -14.68 -0.46
C CYS A 133 -13.18 -14.20 -1.22
N LEU A 134 -13.32 -13.22 -2.12
CA LEU A 134 -12.20 -12.63 -2.85
C LEU A 134 -11.22 -11.94 -1.89
N VAL A 135 -11.70 -11.09 -0.98
CA VAL A 135 -10.83 -10.42 0.00
C VAL A 135 -10.11 -11.43 0.89
N ALA A 136 -10.84 -12.45 1.39
CA ALA A 136 -10.22 -13.52 2.19
C ALA A 136 -9.14 -14.28 1.38
N GLY A 137 -9.42 -14.59 0.11
CA GLY A 137 -8.47 -15.21 -0.80
C GLY A 137 -7.22 -14.36 -1.04
N PHE A 138 -7.38 -13.06 -1.22
CA PHE A 138 -6.27 -12.12 -1.40
C PHE A 138 -5.42 -11.98 -0.13
N CYS A 139 -6.05 -11.94 1.04
CA CYS A 139 -5.33 -11.98 2.32
C CYS A 139 -4.53 -13.28 2.46
N LEU A 140 -5.10 -14.43 2.08
CA LEU A 140 -4.41 -15.70 2.11
C LEU A 140 -3.19 -15.72 1.16
N VAL A 141 -3.34 -15.20 -0.05
CA VAL A 141 -2.23 -15.05 -1.01
C VAL A 141 -1.14 -14.15 -0.43
N GLY A 142 -1.51 -13.00 0.16
CA GLY A 142 -0.57 -12.08 0.79
C GLY A 142 0.20 -12.72 1.95
N VAL A 143 -0.50 -13.39 2.85
CA VAL A 143 0.09 -14.10 4.00
C VAL A 143 1.02 -15.22 3.54
N THR A 144 0.62 -16.02 2.54
CA THR A 144 1.43 -17.12 2.00
C THR A 144 2.70 -16.60 1.32
N ASN A 145 2.57 -15.55 0.52
CA ASN A 145 3.71 -14.89 -0.12
C ASN A 145 4.69 -14.30 0.92
N ALA A 146 4.17 -13.64 1.94
CA ALA A 146 4.97 -13.10 3.03
C ALA A 146 5.69 -14.20 3.82
N ALA A 147 5.00 -15.31 4.12
CA ALA A 147 5.61 -16.45 4.81
C ALA A 147 6.75 -17.08 4.00
N LEU A 148 6.58 -17.20 2.68
CA LEU A 148 7.62 -17.69 1.78
C LEU A 148 8.86 -16.79 1.82
N HIS A 149 8.70 -15.49 1.61
CA HIS A 149 9.82 -14.55 1.57
C HIS A 149 10.51 -14.38 2.92
N THR A 150 9.75 -14.34 4.01
CA THR A 150 10.32 -14.28 5.35
C THR A 150 11.04 -15.59 5.70
N GLY A 151 10.49 -16.73 5.32
CA GLY A 151 11.13 -18.03 5.48
C GLY A 151 12.45 -18.15 4.72
N LEU A 152 12.53 -17.58 3.51
CA LEU A 152 13.76 -17.46 2.76
C LEU A 152 14.74 -16.48 3.42
N ALA A 153 14.27 -15.35 3.94
CA ALA A 153 15.11 -14.38 4.65
C ALA A 153 15.69 -14.92 5.96
N LEU A 154 14.97 -15.81 6.66
CA LEU A 154 15.46 -16.48 7.88
C LEU A 154 16.69 -17.36 7.64
N ARG A 155 16.97 -17.78 6.40
CA ARG A 155 18.17 -18.55 6.05
C ARG A 155 19.40 -17.68 5.87
N LEU A 156 19.23 -16.37 5.77
CA LEU A 156 20.32 -15.45 5.54
C LEU A 156 21.00 -15.08 6.87
N SER A 157 22.32 -14.96 6.84
CA SER A 157 23.11 -14.41 7.94
C SER A 157 23.47 -12.98 7.56
N PHE A 158 23.22 -12.04 8.44
CA PHE A 158 23.35 -10.61 8.14
C PHE A 158 24.57 -10.02 8.83
N CYS A 159 25.26 -9.11 8.15
CA CYS A 159 26.49 -8.47 8.60
C CYS A 159 26.43 -6.98 8.32
N GLY A 160 26.17 -6.16 9.35
CA GLY A 160 26.26 -4.70 9.25
C GLY A 160 24.92 -3.96 9.42
N PRO A 161 24.93 -2.61 9.34
CA PRO A 161 23.77 -1.77 9.48
C PRO A 161 22.90 -1.79 8.22
N ILE A 162 21.59 -1.60 8.38
CA ILE A 162 20.64 -1.40 7.29
C ILE A 162 20.61 0.09 6.94
N ASP A 163 21.08 0.45 5.76
CA ASP A 163 21.02 1.81 5.25
C ASP A 163 19.66 2.08 4.58
N HIS A 164 18.59 1.98 5.38
CA HIS A 164 17.22 2.22 4.95
C HIS A 164 16.34 2.66 6.12
N PHE A 165 15.14 3.17 5.82
CA PHE A 165 14.18 3.68 6.82
C PHE A 165 13.42 2.59 7.57
N TYR A 166 13.25 1.42 6.96
CA TYR A 166 12.55 0.26 7.50
C TYR A 166 13.08 -1.03 6.84
N CYS A 167 12.66 -2.17 7.37
CA CYS A 167 13.09 -3.47 6.87
C CYS A 167 12.33 -3.84 5.60
N GLU A 168 13.01 -3.74 4.48
CA GLU A 168 12.56 -4.10 3.14
C GLU A 168 13.49 -5.15 2.54
N GLY A 169 12.95 -5.97 1.60
CA GLY A 169 13.71 -7.10 1.04
C GLY A 169 15.05 -6.71 0.42
N PRO A 170 15.05 -5.81 -0.57
CA PRO A 170 16.29 -5.50 -1.26
C PRO A 170 17.40 -4.92 -0.37
N PRO A 171 17.19 -3.93 0.55
CA PRO A 171 18.21 -3.52 1.50
C PRO A 171 18.68 -4.65 2.41
N LEU A 172 17.76 -5.53 2.81
CA LEU A 172 18.07 -6.66 3.67
C LEU A 172 18.98 -7.68 2.96
N PHE A 173 18.73 -7.95 1.68
CA PHE A 173 19.51 -8.93 0.92
C PHE A 173 20.94 -8.46 0.66
N THR A 174 21.17 -7.15 0.48
CA THR A 174 22.53 -6.60 0.29
C THR A 174 23.44 -6.76 1.52
N LEU A 175 22.87 -6.97 2.71
CA LEU A 175 23.61 -7.17 3.96
C LEU A 175 23.91 -8.63 4.24
N SER A 176 23.45 -9.54 3.39
CA SER A 176 23.67 -10.97 3.58
C SER A 176 25.13 -11.34 3.41
N CYS A 177 25.65 -12.13 4.35
CA CYS A 177 26.95 -12.77 4.24
C CYS A 177 26.90 -14.09 3.45
N LEU A 178 25.68 -14.59 3.22
CA LEU A 178 25.41 -15.74 2.34
C LEU A 178 24.95 -15.24 0.98
N ASP A 179 24.93 -16.13 0.00
CA ASP A 179 24.45 -15.83 -1.35
C ASP A 179 22.98 -15.40 -1.32
N PRO A 180 22.65 -14.12 -1.62
CA PRO A 180 21.28 -13.61 -1.61
C PRO A 180 20.53 -13.91 -2.92
N VAL A 181 21.18 -14.41 -3.95
CA VAL A 181 20.61 -14.62 -5.29
C VAL A 181 19.29 -15.40 -5.27
N PRO A 182 19.12 -16.49 -4.51
CA PRO A 182 17.84 -17.19 -4.45
C PRO A 182 16.70 -16.32 -3.90
N ASN A 183 17.00 -15.45 -2.92
CA ASN A 183 16.04 -14.53 -2.32
C ASN A 183 15.68 -13.40 -3.28
N GLU A 184 16.67 -12.81 -3.93
CA GLU A 184 16.49 -11.74 -4.92
C GLU A 184 15.69 -12.25 -6.11
N LEU A 185 16.04 -13.42 -6.66
CA LEU A 185 15.33 -14.05 -7.77
C LEU A 185 13.89 -14.41 -7.37
N GLY A 186 13.68 -15.00 -6.19
CA GLY A 186 12.36 -15.33 -5.67
C GLY A 186 11.48 -14.09 -5.55
N THR A 187 12.01 -13.01 -4.97
CA THR A 187 11.30 -11.74 -4.83
C THR A 187 10.99 -11.11 -6.20
N PHE A 188 11.97 -11.09 -7.10
CA PHE A 188 11.77 -10.56 -8.46
C PHE A 188 10.69 -11.32 -9.23
N LEU A 189 10.70 -12.64 -9.18
CA LEU A 189 9.72 -13.47 -9.87
C LEU A 189 8.32 -13.31 -9.27
N THR A 190 8.16 -13.36 -7.95
CA THR A 190 6.84 -13.27 -7.30
C THR A 190 6.27 -11.86 -7.36
N ALA A 191 7.06 -10.83 -7.06
CA ALA A 191 6.64 -9.45 -7.15
C ALA A 191 6.39 -9.04 -8.61
N GLY A 192 7.28 -9.39 -9.53
CA GLY A 192 7.15 -9.13 -10.96
C GLY A 192 5.91 -9.81 -11.55
N PHE A 193 5.66 -11.09 -11.21
CA PHE A 193 4.46 -11.80 -11.65
C PHE A 193 3.19 -11.16 -11.09
N SER A 194 3.14 -10.87 -9.78
CA SER A 194 1.98 -10.24 -9.13
C SER A 194 1.69 -8.88 -9.75
N LEU A 195 2.72 -8.07 -9.96
CA LEU A 195 2.62 -6.75 -10.56
C LEU A 195 2.12 -6.83 -12.00
N ALA A 196 2.70 -7.69 -12.83
CA ALA A 196 2.30 -7.88 -14.21
C ALA A 196 0.86 -8.41 -14.33
N ALA A 197 0.49 -9.40 -13.53
CA ALA A 197 -0.85 -9.97 -13.53
C ALA A 197 -1.92 -8.95 -13.12
N THR A 198 -1.66 -8.15 -12.08
CA THR A 198 -2.61 -7.13 -11.61
C THR A 198 -2.72 -5.96 -12.59
N ILE A 199 -1.62 -5.48 -13.16
CA ILE A 199 -1.64 -4.45 -14.21
C ILE A 199 -2.42 -4.95 -15.43
N LEU A 200 -2.18 -6.18 -15.88
CA LEU A 200 -2.88 -6.76 -17.02
C LEU A 200 -4.39 -6.88 -16.75
N ALA A 201 -4.79 -7.34 -15.56
CA ALA A 201 -6.19 -7.42 -15.15
C ALA A 201 -6.87 -6.04 -15.14
N ILE A 202 -6.18 -5.03 -14.65
CA ILE A 202 -6.67 -3.64 -14.63
C ILE A 202 -6.82 -3.10 -16.06
N LEU A 203 -5.80 -3.25 -16.90
CA LEU A 203 -5.83 -2.79 -18.29
C LEU A 203 -6.95 -3.47 -19.08
N LEU A 204 -7.11 -4.79 -18.92
CA LEU A 204 -8.19 -5.54 -19.56
C LEU A 204 -9.56 -5.07 -19.09
N SER A 205 -9.76 -4.86 -17.78
CA SER A 205 -11.02 -4.35 -17.24
C SER A 205 -11.39 -2.98 -17.84
N TYR A 206 -10.42 -2.07 -17.91
CA TYR A 206 -10.67 -0.75 -18.50
C TYR A 206 -10.84 -0.78 -20.03
N ALA A 207 -10.13 -1.66 -20.73
CA ALA A 207 -10.34 -1.88 -22.16
C ALA A 207 -11.77 -2.37 -22.44
N LEU A 208 -12.29 -3.29 -21.62
CA LEU A 208 -13.68 -3.77 -21.73
C LEU A 208 -14.70 -2.66 -21.44
N ILE A 209 -14.47 -1.82 -20.42
CA ILE A 209 -15.32 -0.66 -20.14
C ILE A 209 -15.34 0.29 -21.35
N LEU A 210 -14.18 0.62 -21.91
CA LEU A 210 -14.09 1.48 -23.09
C LEU A 210 -14.77 0.83 -24.31
N ALA A 211 -14.53 -0.44 -24.58
CA ALA A 211 -15.18 -1.15 -25.69
C ALA A 211 -16.71 -1.13 -25.55
N ALA A 212 -17.24 -1.35 -24.34
CA ALA A 212 -18.67 -1.28 -24.07
C ALA A 212 -19.25 0.12 -24.29
N THR A 213 -18.48 1.19 -24.05
CA THR A 213 -18.93 2.58 -24.29
C THR A 213 -18.96 2.95 -25.78
N TRP A 214 -18.18 2.25 -26.61
CA TRP A 214 -18.12 2.51 -28.07
C TRP A 214 -19.17 1.73 -28.86
N LEU A 215 -19.81 0.71 -28.28
CA LEU A 215 -20.90 -0.03 -28.94
C LEU A 215 -22.26 0.69 -28.76
N PRO A 216 -22.94 1.11 -29.87
CA PRO A 216 -24.11 2.01 -29.80
C PRO A 216 -25.38 1.41 -29.20
N SER A 217 -25.43 0.12 -28.88
CA SER A 217 -26.70 -0.60 -28.68
C SER A 217 -27.10 -0.92 -27.24
N SER A 218 -26.31 -0.57 -26.21
CA SER A 218 -26.58 -1.13 -24.87
C SER A 218 -26.40 -0.21 -23.65
N TRP A 219 -26.22 1.11 -23.82
CA TRP A 219 -26.00 1.99 -22.65
C TRP A 219 -27.18 2.95 -22.39
N PRO A 220 -27.71 3.02 -21.15
CA PRO A 220 -28.73 4.00 -20.80
C PRO A 220 -28.12 5.39 -20.62
N SER A 221 -28.73 6.35 -21.29
CA SER A 221 -28.66 7.82 -21.17
C SER A 221 -27.29 8.49 -20.86
N SER A 222 -26.96 9.45 -21.66
CA SER A 222 -25.78 10.34 -21.67
C SER A 222 -25.47 11.07 -20.34
N SER A 223 -26.33 11.01 -19.35
CA SER A 223 -26.17 11.70 -18.05
C SER A 223 -25.34 10.92 -17.00
N LEU A 224 -25.20 9.60 -17.13
CA LEU A 224 -24.42 8.76 -16.21
C LEU A 224 -22.93 8.65 -16.60
N MET A 225 -22.59 8.97 -17.83
CA MET A 225 -21.25 8.85 -18.38
C MET A 225 -20.18 9.70 -17.65
N PRO A 226 -20.40 10.99 -17.32
CA PRO A 226 -19.37 11.80 -16.67
C PRO A 226 -19.00 11.35 -15.25
N SER A 227 -19.95 10.81 -14.49
CA SER A 227 -19.70 10.35 -13.12
C SER A 227 -18.93 9.01 -13.11
N ALA A 228 -19.25 8.11 -14.03
CA ALA A 228 -18.54 6.84 -14.21
C ALA A 228 -17.08 7.09 -14.62
N PHE A 229 -16.83 7.98 -15.59
CA PHE A 229 -15.48 8.37 -15.99
C PHE A 229 -14.67 9.00 -14.84
N SER A 230 -15.30 9.88 -14.07
CA SER A 230 -14.64 10.49 -12.90
C SER A 230 -14.19 9.46 -11.87
N THR A 231 -15.03 8.45 -11.61
CA THR A 231 -14.73 7.38 -10.67
C THR A 231 -13.64 6.44 -11.19
N CYS A 232 -13.66 6.14 -12.50
CA CYS A 232 -12.59 5.37 -13.14
C CYS A 232 -11.24 6.10 -13.12
N ALA A 233 -11.23 7.41 -13.39
CA ALA A 233 -10.02 8.22 -13.34
C ALA A 233 -9.40 8.28 -11.94
N SER A 234 -10.23 8.32 -10.89
CA SER A 234 -9.73 8.27 -9.51
C SER A 234 -9.07 6.94 -9.19
N HIS A 235 -9.68 5.82 -9.58
CA HIS A 235 -9.08 4.50 -9.38
C HIS A 235 -7.78 4.34 -10.19
N LEU A 236 -7.75 4.81 -11.45
CA LEU A 236 -6.53 4.80 -12.24
C LEU A 236 -5.42 5.65 -11.61
N ALA A 237 -5.74 6.78 -10.97
CA ALA A 237 -4.76 7.58 -10.25
C ALA A 237 -4.19 6.81 -9.04
N ALA A 238 -5.04 6.14 -8.25
CA ALA A 238 -4.58 5.30 -7.14
C ALA A 238 -3.70 4.14 -7.62
N VAL A 239 -4.12 3.45 -8.68
CA VAL A 239 -3.36 2.38 -9.34
C VAL A 239 -2.01 2.89 -9.85
N ALA A 240 -1.97 4.05 -10.53
CA ALA A 240 -0.74 4.62 -11.05
C ALA A 240 0.24 5.01 -9.95
N LEU A 241 -0.25 5.58 -8.85
CA LEU A 241 0.58 5.91 -7.67
C LEU A 241 1.15 4.65 -7.04
N PHE A 242 0.31 3.66 -6.77
CA PHE A 242 0.72 2.42 -6.13
C PHE A 242 1.68 1.60 -7.00
N HIS A 243 1.26 1.21 -8.20
CA HIS A 243 2.08 0.38 -9.10
C HIS A 243 3.31 1.14 -9.62
N GLY A 244 3.18 2.45 -9.87
CA GLY A 244 4.30 3.31 -10.29
C GLY A 244 5.40 3.39 -9.24
N SER A 245 5.04 3.54 -7.97
CA SER A 245 6.03 3.54 -6.88
C SER A 245 6.68 2.17 -6.69
N LEU A 246 5.93 1.06 -6.79
CA LEU A 246 6.50 -0.30 -6.77
C LEU A 246 7.46 -0.53 -7.95
N VAL A 247 7.06 -0.19 -9.16
CA VAL A 247 7.92 -0.32 -10.35
C VAL A 247 9.20 0.50 -10.18
N SER A 248 9.10 1.74 -9.68
CA SER A 248 10.29 2.57 -9.46
C SER A 248 11.26 1.93 -8.46
N MET A 249 10.75 1.35 -7.37
CA MET A 249 11.58 0.66 -6.37
C MET A 249 12.31 -0.56 -6.94
N TYR A 250 11.66 -1.35 -7.80
CA TYR A 250 12.27 -2.56 -8.36
C TYR A 250 13.12 -2.31 -9.61
N CYS A 251 12.71 -1.39 -10.50
CA CYS A 251 13.39 -1.13 -11.77
C CYS A 251 14.57 -0.17 -11.66
N TRP A 252 14.45 0.88 -10.82
CA TRP A 252 15.53 1.88 -10.68
C TRP A 252 16.74 1.30 -9.98
N ARG A 253 16.55 0.40 -9.04
CA ARG A 253 17.62 -0.27 -8.29
C ARG A 253 18.55 -1.11 -9.18
N SER A 254 18.03 -1.67 -10.26
CA SER A 254 18.85 -2.39 -11.25
C SER A 254 19.83 -1.49 -11.99
N SER A 255 19.61 -0.17 -12.01
CA SER A 255 20.34 0.79 -12.88
C SER A 255 21.32 1.71 -12.14
N SER A 256 21.18 1.95 -10.84
CA SER A 256 21.98 2.96 -10.16
C SER A 256 22.57 2.51 -8.83
N ARG A 257 23.87 2.85 -8.64
CA ARG A 257 24.64 2.61 -7.41
C ARG A 257 24.35 3.61 -6.27
N SER A 258 23.38 4.53 -6.41
CA SER A 258 23.07 5.54 -5.41
C SER A 258 21.80 5.18 -4.64
N GLN A 259 21.87 5.12 -3.31
CA GLN A 259 20.78 4.73 -2.39
C GLN A 259 19.74 5.83 -2.15
N GLN A 260 20.04 7.10 -2.45
CA GLN A 260 19.13 8.23 -2.15
C GLN A 260 17.78 8.21 -2.88
N PRO A 261 17.68 7.89 -4.20
CA PRO A 261 16.38 7.83 -4.86
C PRO A 261 15.49 6.69 -4.35
N ASP A 262 16.09 5.57 -3.90
CA ASP A 262 15.35 4.44 -3.35
C ASP A 262 14.62 4.81 -2.05
N ASN A 263 15.27 5.58 -1.18
CA ASN A 263 14.71 6.05 0.07
C ASN A 263 13.50 6.97 -0.13
N VAL A 264 13.56 7.87 -1.12
CA VAL A 264 12.43 8.76 -1.45
C VAL A 264 11.24 7.96 -2.01
N ALA A 265 11.49 7.03 -2.91
CA ALA A 265 10.43 6.17 -3.47
C ALA A 265 9.76 5.33 -2.38
N SER A 266 10.53 4.79 -1.44
CA SER A 266 10.04 4.02 -0.30
C SER A 266 9.14 4.85 0.62
N VAL A 267 9.53 6.08 0.97
CA VAL A 267 8.67 6.99 1.76
C VAL A 267 7.39 7.33 1.01
N PHE A 268 7.48 7.57 -0.31
CA PHE A 268 6.32 7.87 -1.12
C PHE A 268 5.31 6.72 -1.11
N TYR A 269 5.78 5.50 -1.32
CA TYR A 269 4.95 4.31 -1.31
C TYR A 269 4.35 4.03 0.07
N THR A 270 5.15 4.10 1.14
CA THR A 270 4.72 3.70 2.49
C THR A 270 3.89 4.73 3.23
N MET A 271 4.00 6.02 2.89
CA MET A 271 3.38 7.11 3.61
C MET A 271 2.40 7.92 2.77
N VAL A 272 2.78 8.27 1.53
CA VAL A 272 1.98 9.16 0.70
C VAL A 272 0.83 8.40 0.04
N THR A 273 1.07 7.20 -0.47
CA THR A 273 0.02 6.38 -1.11
C THR A 273 -1.11 6.04 -0.14
N PRO A 274 -0.85 5.50 1.09
CA PRO A 274 -1.88 5.25 2.09
C PRO A 274 -2.66 6.50 2.51
N MET A 275 -1.99 7.64 2.56
CA MET A 275 -2.66 8.91 2.84
C MET A 275 -3.60 9.35 1.72
N LEU A 276 -3.18 9.20 0.46
CA LEU A 276 -3.94 9.68 -0.69
C LEU A 276 -5.13 8.80 -1.06
N ASN A 277 -5.06 7.49 -0.80
CA ASN A 277 -6.08 6.52 -1.21
C ASN A 277 -7.50 6.91 -0.75
N PRO A 278 -7.78 7.24 0.53
CA PRO A 278 -9.12 7.65 0.96
C PRO A 278 -9.58 8.94 0.28
N PHE A 279 -8.68 9.87 0.00
CA PHE A 279 -9.03 11.12 -0.66
C PHE A 279 -9.33 10.93 -2.15
N ILE A 280 -8.49 10.17 -2.86
CA ILE A 280 -8.67 9.89 -4.29
C ILE A 280 -9.95 9.12 -4.54
N CYS A 281 -10.23 8.11 -3.74
CA CYS A 281 -11.38 7.23 -3.93
C CYS A 281 -12.70 7.83 -3.40
N SER A 282 -12.66 8.60 -2.30
CA SER A 282 -13.87 9.10 -1.64
C SER A 282 -14.23 10.54 -1.99
N LEU A 283 -13.28 11.47 -2.05
CA LEU A 283 -13.61 12.88 -2.31
C LEU A 283 -14.15 13.17 -3.72
N ARG A 284 -13.90 12.29 -4.67
CA ARG A 284 -14.46 12.40 -6.02
C ARG A 284 -15.83 11.74 -6.16
N ASN A 285 -16.20 10.86 -5.22
CA ASN A 285 -17.47 10.17 -5.27
C ASN A 285 -18.59 11.05 -4.70
N GLN A 286 -19.60 11.31 -5.51
CA GLN A 286 -20.75 12.16 -5.13
C GLN A 286 -21.57 11.55 -4.00
N GLU A 287 -21.69 10.23 -3.92
CA GLU A 287 -22.44 9.54 -2.86
C GLU A 287 -21.75 9.69 -1.50
N VAL A 288 -20.42 9.58 -1.46
CA VAL A 288 -19.61 9.83 -0.25
C VAL A 288 -19.74 11.28 0.20
N LYS A 289 -19.65 12.23 -0.72
CA LYS A 289 -19.87 13.66 -0.43
C LYS A 289 -21.27 13.91 0.13
N ALA A 290 -22.29 13.41 -0.54
CA ALA A 290 -23.67 13.56 -0.10
C ALA A 290 -23.90 12.93 1.27
N GLY A 291 -23.32 11.75 1.52
CA GLY A 291 -23.35 11.08 2.82
C GLY A 291 -22.67 11.90 3.93
N LEU A 292 -21.50 12.46 3.65
CA LEU A 292 -20.77 13.31 4.59
C LEU A 292 -21.58 14.58 4.94
N TRP A 293 -22.14 15.26 3.93
CA TRP A 293 -23.00 16.42 4.13
C TRP A 293 -24.24 16.11 4.96
N ARG A 294 -24.88 14.95 4.76
CA ARG A 294 -26.05 14.52 5.57
C ARG A 294 -25.68 14.29 7.03
N LEU A 295 -24.53 13.70 7.31
CA LEU A 295 -24.06 13.50 8.68
C LEU A 295 -23.71 14.81 9.37
N MET A 296 -23.07 15.75 8.66
CA MET A 296 -22.76 17.09 9.19
C MET A 296 -24.04 17.93 9.37
N GLY A 297 -24.98 17.88 8.43
CA GLY A 297 -26.28 18.59 8.51
C GLY A 297 -27.18 18.06 9.63
N ARG A 298 -27.15 16.76 9.94
CA ARG A 298 -27.87 16.19 11.09
C ARG A 298 -27.36 16.69 12.44
N LYS A 299 -26.04 16.93 12.56
CA LYS A 299 -25.47 17.52 13.79
C LYS A 299 -26.01 18.94 14.03
N HIS A 300 -26.17 19.74 12.99
CA HIS A 300 -26.66 21.12 13.13
C HIS A 300 -28.17 21.20 13.46
N SER A 301 -28.96 20.18 13.16
CA SER A 301 -30.37 20.10 13.53
C SER A 301 -30.63 19.48 14.91
N ALA A 302 -29.65 18.76 15.47
CA ALA A 302 -29.75 18.18 16.81
C ALA A 302 -29.27 19.13 17.93
N GLU A 303 -28.59 20.23 17.58
CA GLU A 303 -28.13 21.28 18.50
C GLU A 303 -29.06 22.53 18.51
N LYS A 304 -30.18 22.49 17.79
CA LYS A 304 -31.27 23.48 17.88
C LYS A 304 -32.50 22.85 18.56
#